data_6d2e86c479f1da228d585deca659edbe
#
_entry.id   6d2e86c479f1da228d585deca659edbe
#
_cell.length_a   1.000
_cell.length_b   1.000
_cell.length_c   1.000
_cell.angle_alpha   90.00
_cell.angle_beta   90.00
_cell.angle_gamma   90.00
#
_symmetry.space_group_name_H-M   'P 1'
#
loop_
_entity.id
_entity.type
_entity.pdbx_description
1 polymer ?
#
loop_
_entity_poly.entity_id
_entity_poly.type
_entity_poly.pdbx_seq_one_letter_code
_entity_poly.pdbx_strand_id
1 'polypeptide(L)'
;MAFQGSLRELPLPDIVQLVSVSGKTGRFSLRRDEHPGGEIYLRGGHIVHARVGELSGEEAVYELAIWPEGEFTFHAGEEAPQATIQKSNTNLLMEAARRIDEWQVLSKRIPSTRLVPVFTDAATTTSVSLTPQEWRLVSKVDERRTIEEVALALDQSPFEACKLLYGLVTSGLVALREELQGLTPDRLQKMTLDELGALAEDVHGQAKALLGERGRRAELDATYRLARAELEGGRGVDAVIDLVRAEEKLVSAALGPNQSKVFLDRVSRLVEAR
;
A
#
# COMPACT_ATOMS: atom_id res chain seq x y z
N MET A 1 -29.60 -8.74 17.70
CA MET A 1 -28.68 -7.67 18.14
C MET A 1 -27.47 -7.73 17.25
N ALA A 2 -27.10 -6.62 16.62
CA ALA A 2 -25.84 -6.52 15.92
C ALA A 2 -24.73 -6.40 16.99
N PHE A 3 -23.72 -7.26 16.94
CA PHE A 3 -22.51 -7.15 17.73
C PHE A 3 -21.50 -6.36 16.87
N GLN A 4 -21.10 -5.19 17.35
CA GLN A 4 -20.21 -4.30 16.64
C GLN A 4 -19.24 -3.64 17.61
N GLY A 5 -18.10 -3.17 17.10
CA GLY A 5 -17.06 -2.52 17.88
C GLY A 5 -15.84 -2.14 17.05
N SER A 6 -14.76 -1.79 17.74
CA SER A 6 -13.49 -1.40 17.15
C SER A 6 -12.42 -2.46 17.40
N LEU A 7 -11.60 -2.74 16.36
CA LEU A 7 -10.45 -3.65 16.47
C LEU A 7 -9.36 -3.11 17.41
N ARG A 8 -9.33 -1.79 17.65
CA ARG A 8 -8.42 -1.19 18.61
C ARG A 8 -8.75 -1.59 20.05
N GLU A 9 -10.04 -1.75 20.37
CA GLU A 9 -10.50 -2.16 21.71
C GLU A 9 -10.54 -3.68 21.85
N LEU A 10 -10.90 -4.38 20.80
CA LEU A 10 -11.01 -5.83 20.77
C LEU A 10 -10.36 -6.37 19.47
N PRO A 11 -9.12 -6.86 19.55
CA PRO A 11 -8.40 -7.42 18.40
C PRO A 11 -9.15 -8.60 17.76
N LEU A 12 -8.96 -8.79 16.45
CA LEU A 12 -9.68 -9.84 15.71
C LEU A 12 -9.51 -11.25 16.31
N PRO A 13 -8.35 -11.68 16.81
CA PRO A 13 -8.23 -12.99 17.45
C PRO A 13 -9.19 -13.17 18.65
N ASP A 14 -9.37 -12.13 19.46
CA ASP A 14 -10.24 -12.17 20.63
C ASP A 14 -11.72 -12.23 20.22
N ILE A 15 -12.10 -11.47 19.18
CA ILE A 15 -13.45 -11.52 18.61
C ILE A 15 -13.77 -12.92 18.09
N VAL A 16 -12.85 -13.51 17.33
CA VAL A 16 -13.01 -14.86 16.77
C VAL A 16 -13.15 -15.89 17.90
N GLN A 17 -12.36 -15.79 18.95
CA GLN A 17 -12.43 -16.71 20.08
C GLN A 17 -13.78 -16.59 20.81
N LEU A 18 -14.25 -15.36 21.04
CA LEU A 18 -15.54 -15.11 21.69
C LEU A 18 -16.71 -15.72 20.89
N VAL A 19 -16.73 -15.52 19.59
CA VAL A 19 -17.81 -16.03 18.73
C VAL A 19 -17.71 -17.54 18.51
N SER A 20 -16.49 -18.08 18.47
CA SER A 20 -16.25 -19.53 18.38
C SER A 20 -16.89 -20.27 19.57
N VAL A 21 -16.67 -19.78 20.79
CA VAL A 21 -17.26 -20.38 22.02
C VAL A 21 -18.79 -20.27 22.01
N SER A 22 -19.34 -19.22 21.42
CA SER A 22 -20.78 -19.02 21.32
C SER A 22 -21.50 -19.92 20.30
N GLY A 23 -20.74 -20.63 19.43
CA GLY A 23 -21.28 -21.53 18.41
C GLY A 23 -22.11 -20.84 17.33
N LYS A 24 -21.96 -19.53 17.15
CA LYS A 24 -22.78 -18.74 16.22
C LYS A 24 -22.38 -18.97 14.76
N THR A 25 -23.40 -18.86 13.90
CA THR A 25 -23.25 -18.77 12.44
C THR A 25 -23.51 -17.33 12.01
N GLY A 26 -22.69 -16.81 11.09
CA GLY A 26 -22.82 -15.44 10.60
C GLY A 26 -21.56 -14.91 9.95
N ARG A 27 -21.57 -13.63 9.61
CA ARG A 27 -20.47 -12.94 8.94
C ARG A 27 -19.98 -11.75 9.79
N PHE A 28 -18.69 -11.63 9.98
CA PHE A 28 -18.05 -10.37 10.32
C PHE A 28 -17.79 -9.57 9.07
N SER A 29 -18.21 -8.31 9.08
CA SER A 29 -17.79 -7.28 8.16
C SER A 29 -16.79 -6.39 8.88
N LEU A 30 -15.58 -6.24 8.32
CA LEU A 30 -14.51 -5.42 8.87
C LEU A 30 -14.25 -4.25 7.91
N ARG A 31 -14.06 -3.06 8.45
CA ARG A 31 -13.75 -1.86 7.67
C ARG A 31 -12.59 -1.12 8.31
N ARG A 32 -11.69 -0.66 7.47
CA ARG A 32 -10.59 0.23 7.82
C ARG A 32 -10.51 1.30 6.75
N ASP A 33 -10.27 2.55 7.15
CA ASP A 33 -10.16 3.67 6.21
C ASP A 33 -9.12 3.37 5.13
N GLU A 34 -9.45 3.72 3.88
CA GLU A 34 -8.60 3.57 2.70
C GLU A 34 -8.21 2.12 2.31
N HIS A 35 -8.74 1.11 2.99
CA HIS A 35 -8.51 -0.30 2.65
C HIS A 35 -9.79 -0.97 2.14
N PRO A 36 -9.67 -1.98 1.27
CA PRO A 36 -10.81 -2.82 0.93
C PRO A 36 -11.37 -3.47 2.18
N GLY A 37 -12.70 -3.50 2.31
CA GLY A 37 -13.38 -4.14 3.42
C GLY A 37 -13.06 -5.63 3.50
N GLY A 38 -13.01 -6.16 4.72
CA GLY A 38 -12.80 -7.57 4.99
C GLY A 38 -14.06 -8.28 5.44
N GLU A 39 -14.15 -9.56 5.18
CA GLU A 39 -15.25 -10.43 5.59
C GLU A 39 -14.73 -11.75 6.17
N ILE A 40 -15.30 -12.20 7.29
CA ILE A 40 -15.02 -13.52 7.88
C ILE A 40 -16.34 -14.19 8.15
N TYR A 41 -16.51 -15.39 7.60
CA TYR A 41 -17.73 -16.20 7.76
C TYR A 41 -17.51 -17.35 8.73
N LEU A 42 -18.45 -17.50 9.64
CA LEU A 42 -18.48 -18.58 10.63
C LEU A 42 -19.71 -19.48 10.43
N ARG A 43 -19.50 -20.76 10.64
CA ARG A 43 -20.57 -21.76 10.71
C ARG A 43 -20.42 -22.56 11.99
N GLY A 44 -21.42 -22.49 12.89
CA GLY A 44 -21.34 -23.17 14.18
C GLY A 44 -20.12 -22.76 15.03
N GLY A 45 -19.67 -21.51 14.93
CA GLY A 45 -18.49 -20.99 15.61
C GLY A 45 -17.15 -21.26 14.90
N HIS A 46 -17.13 -22.02 13.80
CA HIS A 46 -15.92 -22.30 13.03
C HIS A 46 -15.78 -21.34 11.86
N ILE A 47 -14.60 -20.76 11.65
CA ILE A 47 -14.29 -19.97 10.45
C ILE A 47 -14.27 -20.92 9.26
N VAL A 48 -15.11 -20.65 8.25
CA VAL A 48 -15.22 -21.46 7.04
C VAL A 48 -14.82 -20.74 5.78
N HIS A 49 -14.77 -19.39 5.82
CA HIS A 49 -14.34 -18.55 4.71
C HIS A 49 -13.93 -17.18 5.20
N ALA A 50 -12.99 -16.54 4.51
CA ALA A 50 -12.67 -15.14 4.69
C ALA A 50 -12.26 -14.51 3.37
N ARG A 51 -12.40 -13.19 3.27
CA ARG A 51 -11.98 -12.41 2.10
C ARG A 51 -11.55 -11.00 2.52
N VAL A 52 -10.50 -10.48 1.88
CA VAL A 52 -10.07 -9.07 1.93
C VAL A 52 -9.33 -8.72 0.64
N GLY A 53 -9.78 -7.71 -0.09
CA GLY A 53 -9.24 -7.42 -1.42
C GLY A 53 -9.27 -8.67 -2.32
N GLU A 54 -8.13 -9.01 -2.88
CA GLU A 54 -7.95 -10.21 -3.71
C GLU A 54 -7.64 -11.49 -2.89
N LEU A 55 -7.32 -11.34 -1.59
CA LEU A 55 -7.01 -12.47 -0.72
C LEU A 55 -8.29 -13.19 -0.28
N SER A 56 -8.23 -14.52 -0.22
CA SER A 56 -9.31 -15.38 0.27
C SER A 56 -8.78 -16.53 1.12
N GLY A 57 -9.69 -17.12 1.92
CA GLY A 57 -9.35 -18.26 2.76
C GLY A 57 -8.46 -17.88 3.95
N GLU A 58 -7.51 -18.73 4.29
CA GLU A 58 -6.63 -18.56 5.46
C GLU A 58 -5.80 -17.28 5.38
N GLU A 59 -5.27 -16.95 4.19
CA GLU A 59 -4.46 -15.73 3.99
C GLU A 59 -5.26 -14.46 4.28
N ALA A 60 -6.56 -14.43 3.93
CA ALA A 60 -7.42 -13.31 4.29
C ALA A 60 -7.64 -13.20 5.81
N VAL A 61 -7.74 -14.32 6.53
CA VAL A 61 -7.83 -14.29 8.01
C VAL A 61 -6.56 -13.69 8.60
N TYR A 62 -5.41 -14.09 8.10
CA TYR A 62 -4.12 -13.62 8.62
C TYR A 62 -3.88 -12.15 8.29
N GLU A 63 -4.26 -11.70 7.10
CA GLU A 63 -4.18 -10.28 6.71
C GLU A 63 -5.08 -9.41 7.59
N LEU A 64 -6.31 -9.85 7.86
CA LEU A 64 -7.24 -9.13 8.74
C LEU A 64 -6.77 -9.13 10.21
N ALA A 65 -6.08 -10.19 10.64
CA ALA A 65 -5.59 -10.30 12.01
C ALA A 65 -4.48 -9.31 12.36
N ILE A 66 -3.69 -8.87 11.38
CA ILE A 66 -2.63 -7.87 11.59
C ILE A 66 -3.13 -6.42 11.56
N TRP A 67 -4.41 -6.18 11.28
CA TRP A 67 -4.97 -4.83 11.33
C TRP A 67 -4.97 -4.29 12.76
N PRO A 68 -4.28 -3.17 13.04
CA PRO A 68 -4.20 -2.61 14.39
C PRO A 68 -5.46 -1.83 14.78
N GLU A 69 -6.29 -1.47 13.80
CA GLU A 69 -7.51 -0.67 13.96
C GLU A 69 -8.51 -0.96 12.84
N GLY A 70 -9.74 -0.54 13.05
CA GLY A 70 -10.87 -0.71 12.14
C GLY A 70 -12.15 -0.96 12.92
N GLU A 71 -13.27 -0.89 12.21
CA GLU A 71 -14.59 -1.18 12.73
C GLU A 71 -15.01 -2.59 12.31
N PHE A 72 -15.70 -3.30 13.20
CA PHE A 72 -16.30 -4.58 12.86
C PHE A 72 -17.78 -4.60 13.19
N THR A 73 -18.54 -5.36 12.40
CA THR A 73 -19.96 -5.65 12.63
C THR A 73 -20.24 -7.12 12.36
N PHE A 74 -20.92 -7.79 13.28
CA PHE A 74 -21.35 -9.18 13.13
C PHE A 74 -22.80 -9.26 12.67
N HIS A 75 -23.01 -9.94 11.55
CA HIS A 75 -24.30 -10.21 10.93
C HIS A 75 -24.68 -11.67 11.19
N ALA A 76 -25.57 -11.89 12.15
CA ALA A 76 -25.98 -13.25 12.53
C ALA A 76 -26.83 -13.90 11.43
N GLY A 77 -26.59 -15.18 11.18
CA GLY A 77 -27.35 -15.99 10.23
C GLY A 77 -26.94 -15.82 8.76
N GLU A 78 -25.97 -14.96 8.45
CA GLU A 78 -25.43 -14.87 7.10
C GLU A 78 -24.49 -16.05 6.81
N GLU A 79 -24.77 -16.77 5.74
CA GLU A 79 -23.98 -17.93 5.34
C GLU A 79 -22.83 -17.57 4.41
N ALA A 80 -21.75 -18.36 4.50
CA ALA A 80 -20.61 -18.21 3.60
C ALA A 80 -20.99 -18.61 2.16
N PRO A 81 -20.55 -17.84 1.15
CA PRO A 81 -20.78 -18.17 -0.26
C PRO A 81 -20.04 -19.45 -0.66
N GLN A 82 -18.96 -19.77 0.04
CA GLN A 82 -18.15 -20.97 -0.16
C GLN A 82 -17.42 -21.33 1.15
N ALA A 83 -16.93 -22.55 1.25
CA ALA A 83 -16.09 -23.00 2.36
C ALA A 83 -14.66 -23.22 1.83
N THR A 84 -13.75 -22.29 2.15
CA THR A 84 -12.35 -22.35 1.69
C THR A 84 -11.38 -22.69 2.81
N ILE A 85 -11.84 -22.70 4.07
CA ILE A 85 -11.02 -22.95 5.25
C ILE A 85 -11.50 -24.24 5.91
N GLN A 86 -10.56 -25.17 6.12
CA GLN A 86 -10.77 -26.43 6.82
C GLN A 86 -9.98 -26.50 8.13
N LYS A 87 -9.05 -25.58 8.33
CA LYS A 87 -8.20 -25.49 9.51
C LYS A 87 -9.03 -25.11 10.73
N SER A 88 -8.72 -25.68 11.90
CA SER A 88 -9.38 -25.32 13.14
C SER A 88 -9.10 -23.85 13.52
N ASN A 89 -10.04 -23.20 14.20
CA ASN A 89 -9.84 -21.82 14.68
C ASN A 89 -8.59 -21.69 15.55
N THR A 90 -8.26 -22.68 16.37
CA THR A 90 -7.05 -22.69 17.19
C THR A 90 -5.80 -22.57 16.33
N ASN A 91 -5.70 -23.37 15.26
CA ASN A 91 -4.54 -23.32 14.37
C ASN A 91 -4.48 -22.01 13.58
N LEU A 92 -5.62 -21.47 13.13
CA LEU A 92 -5.70 -20.17 12.50
C LEU A 92 -5.22 -19.06 13.45
N LEU A 93 -5.69 -19.07 14.69
CA LEU A 93 -5.32 -18.06 15.69
C LEU A 93 -3.86 -18.15 16.12
N MET A 94 -3.30 -19.36 16.22
CA MET A 94 -1.87 -19.53 16.47
C MET A 94 -1.00 -18.93 15.35
N GLU A 95 -1.35 -19.19 14.09
CA GLU A 95 -0.63 -18.61 12.97
C GLU A 95 -0.85 -17.08 12.88
N ALA A 96 -2.08 -16.61 13.15
CA ALA A 96 -2.37 -15.18 13.23
C ALA A 96 -1.51 -14.48 14.31
N ALA A 97 -1.41 -15.07 15.50
CA ALA A 97 -0.56 -14.54 16.57
C ALA A 97 0.91 -14.44 16.15
N ARG A 98 1.45 -15.49 15.51
CA ARG A 98 2.82 -15.47 14.98
C ARG A 98 3.02 -14.33 13.96
N ARG A 99 2.06 -14.12 13.04
CA ARG A 99 2.13 -13.04 12.05
C ARG A 99 1.99 -11.66 12.69
N ILE A 100 1.19 -11.50 13.72
CA ILE A 100 1.08 -10.25 14.49
C ILE A 100 2.43 -9.90 15.11
N ASP A 101 3.10 -10.87 15.75
CA ASP A 101 4.42 -10.65 16.36
C ASP A 101 5.48 -10.29 15.30
N GLU A 102 5.50 -10.98 14.17
CA GLU A 102 6.40 -10.65 13.07
C GLU A 102 6.07 -9.26 12.49
N TRP A 103 4.78 -8.92 12.32
CA TRP A 103 4.37 -7.61 11.83
C TRP A 103 4.80 -6.46 12.73
N GLN A 104 4.80 -6.65 14.05
CA GLN A 104 5.33 -5.66 14.99
C GLN A 104 6.81 -5.32 14.74
N VAL A 105 7.58 -6.25 14.22
CA VAL A 105 8.98 -6.02 13.83
C VAL A 105 9.06 -5.36 12.46
N LEU A 106 8.31 -5.89 11.48
CA LEU A 106 8.31 -5.42 10.10
C LEU A 106 7.81 -3.96 10.01
N SER A 107 6.74 -3.64 10.72
CA SER A 107 6.08 -2.33 10.67
C SER A 107 6.95 -1.17 11.16
N LYS A 108 8.01 -1.45 11.94
CA LYS A 108 8.99 -0.43 12.33
C LYS A 108 9.79 0.13 11.14
N ARG A 109 9.94 -0.65 10.09
CA ARG A 109 10.66 -0.27 8.87
C ARG A 109 9.73 -0.13 7.66
N ILE A 110 8.63 -0.87 7.66
CA ILE A 110 7.62 -0.90 6.60
C ILE A 110 6.26 -0.60 7.25
N PRO A 111 5.99 0.68 7.58
CA PRO A 111 4.78 1.04 8.34
C PRO A 111 3.47 0.88 7.57
N SER A 112 3.53 0.75 6.24
CA SER A 112 2.36 0.58 5.38
C SER A 112 2.72 -0.23 4.14
N THR A 113 1.82 -1.11 3.72
CA THR A 113 1.92 -1.88 2.47
C THR A 113 1.61 -1.04 1.23
N ARG A 114 1.09 0.17 1.42
CA ARG A 114 0.85 1.16 0.35
C ARG A 114 2.10 1.96 -0.01
N LEU A 115 3.21 1.79 0.70
CA LEU A 115 4.46 2.41 0.33
C LEU A 115 5.01 1.80 -0.97
N VAL A 116 5.67 2.63 -1.76
CA VAL A 116 6.32 2.25 -3.03
C VAL A 116 7.78 1.94 -2.76
N PRO A 117 8.24 0.71 -3.03
CA PRO A 117 9.64 0.35 -2.94
C PRO A 117 10.43 0.98 -4.11
N VAL A 118 11.54 1.62 -3.80
CA VAL A 118 12.44 2.27 -4.78
C VAL A 118 13.89 1.86 -4.53
N PHE A 119 14.66 1.70 -5.59
CA PHE A 119 16.09 1.43 -5.44
C PHE A 119 16.86 2.67 -4.98
N THR A 120 17.91 2.47 -4.20
CA THR A 120 18.75 3.56 -3.72
C THR A 120 20.14 3.49 -4.33
N ASP A 121 20.70 4.65 -4.63
CA ASP A 121 22.13 4.78 -5.01
C ASP A 121 23.06 4.70 -3.78
N ALA A 122 22.49 4.64 -2.58
CA ALA A 122 23.21 4.70 -1.31
C ALA A 122 23.67 3.32 -0.79
N ALA A 123 23.55 2.26 -1.58
CA ALA A 123 24.03 0.95 -1.20
C ALA A 123 25.54 1.02 -0.94
N THR A 124 25.94 0.93 0.32
CA THR A 124 27.36 0.99 0.76
C THR A 124 28.15 -0.28 0.44
N THR A 125 27.49 -1.28 -0.10
CA THR A 125 28.07 -2.60 -0.42
C THR A 125 28.30 -2.76 -1.91
N THR A 126 29.50 -3.18 -2.27
CA THR A 126 29.91 -3.43 -3.67
C THR A 126 29.25 -4.68 -4.29
N SER A 127 28.64 -5.53 -3.48
CA SER A 127 27.90 -6.72 -3.94
C SER A 127 26.76 -7.05 -2.97
N VAL A 128 25.59 -7.38 -3.50
CA VAL A 128 24.43 -7.83 -2.76
C VAL A 128 24.09 -9.25 -3.22
N SER A 129 24.01 -10.19 -2.27
CA SER A 129 23.54 -11.54 -2.55
C SER A 129 22.04 -11.60 -2.27
N LEU A 130 21.27 -11.97 -3.27
CA LEU A 130 19.81 -12.13 -3.17
C LEU A 130 19.44 -13.61 -3.25
N THR A 131 18.50 -14.02 -2.42
CA THR A 131 17.84 -15.30 -2.56
C THR A 131 16.97 -15.32 -3.84
N PRO A 132 16.59 -16.49 -4.38
CA PRO A 132 15.70 -16.56 -5.52
C PRO A 132 14.34 -15.87 -5.30
N GLN A 133 13.83 -15.85 -4.07
CA GLN A 133 12.59 -15.17 -3.73
C GLN A 133 12.74 -13.65 -3.72
N GLU A 134 13.81 -13.14 -3.11
CA GLU A 134 14.14 -11.71 -3.14
C GLU A 134 14.40 -11.23 -4.57
N TRP A 135 15.08 -12.03 -5.40
CA TRP A 135 15.28 -11.69 -6.80
C TRP A 135 13.96 -11.58 -7.58
N ARG A 136 13.03 -12.51 -7.35
CA ARG A 136 11.69 -12.43 -7.96
C ARG A 136 10.97 -11.15 -7.54
N LEU A 137 11.05 -10.77 -6.27
CA LEU A 137 10.45 -9.54 -5.76
C LEU A 137 11.11 -8.31 -6.39
N VAL A 138 12.44 -8.21 -6.35
CA VAL A 138 13.23 -7.13 -6.94
C VAL A 138 12.90 -6.93 -8.43
N SER A 139 12.70 -8.03 -9.18
CA SER A 139 12.32 -7.96 -10.59
C SER A 139 10.93 -7.36 -10.86
N LYS A 140 10.10 -7.20 -9.82
CA LYS A 140 8.77 -6.60 -9.89
C LYS A 140 8.73 -5.17 -9.34
N VAL A 141 9.80 -4.72 -8.68
CA VAL A 141 9.96 -3.34 -8.22
C VAL A 141 10.25 -2.45 -9.43
N ASP A 142 9.34 -1.55 -9.74
CA ASP A 142 9.42 -0.60 -10.85
C ASP A 142 9.37 0.86 -10.37
N GLU A 143 9.50 1.07 -9.05
CA GLU A 143 9.43 2.36 -8.36
C GLU A 143 8.06 3.08 -8.51
N ARG A 144 7.03 2.36 -8.96
CA ARG A 144 5.66 2.85 -9.18
C ARG A 144 4.64 2.09 -8.36
N ARG A 145 4.76 0.78 -8.34
CA ARG A 145 3.84 -0.10 -7.62
C ARG A 145 4.07 -0.05 -6.13
N THR A 146 2.97 -0.03 -5.39
CA THR A 146 2.97 -0.24 -3.95
C THR A 146 3.42 -1.67 -3.60
N ILE A 147 3.76 -1.90 -2.33
CA ILE A 147 4.09 -3.25 -1.85
C ILE A 147 2.92 -4.21 -2.08
N GLU A 148 1.67 -3.75 -1.92
CA GLU A 148 0.46 -4.54 -2.21
C GLU A 148 0.39 -4.96 -3.67
N GLU A 149 0.63 -4.04 -4.60
CA GLU A 149 0.61 -4.32 -6.04
C GLU A 149 1.79 -5.22 -6.48
N VAL A 150 2.96 -5.05 -5.85
CA VAL A 150 4.11 -5.95 -6.07
C VAL A 150 3.80 -7.35 -5.55
N ALA A 151 3.18 -7.47 -4.37
CA ALA A 151 2.75 -8.74 -3.80
C ALA A 151 1.74 -9.45 -4.71
N LEU A 152 0.73 -8.72 -5.19
CA LEU A 152 -0.26 -9.21 -6.14
C LEU A 152 0.41 -9.72 -7.44
N ALA A 153 1.37 -8.98 -7.99
CA ALA A 153 2.12 -9.37 -9.19
C ALA A 153 3.00 -10.62 -9.00
N LEU A 154 3.21 -11.04 -7.75
CA LEU A 154 3.96 -12.25 -7.35
C LEU A 154 3.06 -13.40 -6.90
N ASP A 155 1.74 -13.19 -6.86
CA ASP A 155 0.76 -14.12 -6.27
C ASP A 155 1.11 -14.45 -4.80
N GLN A 156 1.45 -13.41 -4.04
CA GLN A 156 1.82 -13.48 -2.63
C GLN A 156 0.98 -12.53 -1.79
N SER A 157 0.91 -12.78 -0.46
CA SER A 157 0.30 -11.82 0.45
C SER A 157 1.21 -10.60 0.64
N PRO A 158 0.64 -9.41 0.95
CA PRO A 158 1.42 -8.22 1.30
C PRO A 158 2.39 -8.47 2.45
N PHE A 159 1.99 -9.29 3.42
CA PHE A 159 2.84 -9.70 4.54
C PHE A 159 4.10 -10.45 4.10
N GLU A 160 3.98 -11.43 3.19
CA GLU A 160 5.15 -12.16 2.67
C GLU A 160 6.07 -11.25 1.84
N ALA A 161 5.50 -10.33 1.05
CA ALA A 161 6.28 -9.32 0.33
C ALA A 161 7.04 -8.41 1.31
N CYS A 162 6.41 -7.96 2.40
CA CYS A 162 7.06 -7.17 3.45
C CYS A 162 8.22 -7.91 4.12
N LYS A 163 8.10 -9.21 4.35
CA LYS A 163 9.20 -10.03 4.90
C LYS A 163 10.42 -10.03 3.98
N LEU A 164 10.21 -10.23 2.69
CA LEU A 164 11.29 -10.20 1.70
C LEU A 164 11.91 -8.79 1.59
N LEU A 165 11.07 -7.76 1.58
CA LEU A 165 11.52 -6.36 1.51
C LEU A 165 12.28 -5.91 2.75
N TYR A 166 11.98 -6.45 3.93
CA TYR A 166 12.58 -6.02 5.19
C TYR A 166 14.11 -6.11 5.16
N GLY A 167 14.66 -7.20 4.63
CA GLY A 167 16.10 -7.36 4.45
C GLY A 167 16.69 -6.32 3.50
N LEU A 168 16.02 -6.08 2.38
CA LEU A 168 16.45 -5.13 1.35
C LEU A 168 16.38 -3.68 1.83
N VAL A 169 15.36 -3.33 2.62
CA VAL A 169 15.23 -2.01 3.25
C VAL A 169 16.29 -1.81 4.34
N THR A 170 16.53 -2.86 5.15
CA THR A 170 17.52 -2.78 6.23
C THR A 170 18.94 -2.67 5.69
N SER A 171 19.25 -3.32 4.56
CA SER A 171 20.55 -3.20 3.88
C SER A 171 20.73 -1.88 3.12
N GLY A 172 19.67 -1.07 2.99
CA GLY A 172 19.69 0.18 2.25
C GLY A 172 19.67 0.00 0.72
N LEU A 173 19.40 -1.19 0.20
CA LEU A 173 19.24 -1.44 -1.23
C LEU A 173 17.92 -0.86 -1.74
N VAL A 174 16.88 -0.93 -0.92
CA VAL A 174 15.54 -0.41 -1.20
C VAL A 174 15.17 0.62 -0.13
N ALA A 175 14.65 1.75 -0.56
CA ALA A 175 13.96 2.72 0.28
C ALA A 175 12.45 2.61 0.03
N LEU A 176 11.66 3.15 0.95
CA LEU A 176 10.21 3.20 0.83
C LEU A 176 9.78 4.67 0.68
N ARG A 177 8.91 4.94 -0.28
CA ARG A 177 8.29 6.26 -0.50
C ARG A 177 6.79 6.18 -0.29
N GLU A 178 6.17 7.28 0.09
CA GLU A 178 4.72 7.38 0.12
C GLU A 178 4.16 7.22 -1.32
N GLU A 179 3.05 6.53 -1.42
CA GLU A 179 2.27 6.48 -2.65
C GLU A 179 1.84 7.91 -3.01
N LEU A 180 1.84 8.24 -4.30
CA LEU A 180 1.32 9.52 -4.78
C LEU A 180 -0.21 9.49 -4.68
N GLN A 181 -0.74 9.82 -3.49
CA GLN A 181 -2.18 9.84 -3.23
C GLN A 181 -2.90 10.68 -4.30
N GLY A 182 -3.95 10.12 -4.88
CA GLY A 182 -4.74 10.78 -5.91
C GLY A 182 -4.16 10.71 -7.34
N LEU A 183 -2.87 10.40 -7.52
CA LEU A 183 -2.26 10.18 -8.84
C LEU A 183 -2.32 8.71 -9.28
N THR A 184 -3.47 8.07 -9.10
CA THR A 184 -3.63 6.71 -9.60
C THR A 184 -3.67 6.72 -11.14
N PRO A 185 -3.01 5.76 -11.81
CA PRO A 185 -3.07 5.64 -13.27
C PRO A 185 -4.51 5.66 -13.80
N ASP A 186 -5.44 5.00 -13.13
CA ASP A 186 -6.86 4.92 -13.49
C ASP A 186 -7.56 6.28 -13.51
N ARG A 187 -7.19 7.20 -12.63
CA ARG A 187 -7.77 8.54 -12.58
C ARG A 187 -7.17 9.42 -13.67
N LEU A 188 -5.87 9.37 -13.84
CA LEU A 188 -5.16 10.13 -14.86
C LEU A 188 -5.47 9.65 -16.28
N GLN A 189 -5.75 8.34 -16.50
CA GLN A 189 -6.15 7.79 -17.79
C GLN A 189 -7.48 8.35 -18.33
N LYS A 190 -8.32 8.92 -17.46
CA LYS A 190 -9.57 9.57 -17.85
C LYS A 190 -9.37 11.00 -18.35
N MET A 191 -8.19 11.56 -18.13
CA MET A 191 -7.85 12.92 -18.56
C MET A 191 -7.42 12.94 -20.03
N THR A 192 -7.80 14.00 -20.72
CA THR A 192 -7.31 14.30 -22.07
C THR A 192 -5.84 14.71 -22.04
N LEU A 193 -5.20 14.69 -23.20
CA LEU A 193 -3.78 15.12 -23.32
C LEU A 193 -3.61 16.58 -22.90
N ASP A 194 -4.57 17.46 -23.21
CA ASP A 194 -4.55 18.86 -22.80
C ASP A 194 -4.67 19.02 -21.29
N GLU A 195 -5.53 18.23 -20.63
CA GLU A 195 -5.67 18.22 -19.17
C GLU A 195 -4.40 17.68 -18.47
N LEU A 196 -3.77 16.64 -19.03
CA LEU A 196 -2.49 16.14 -18.54
C LEU A 196 -1.38 17.18 -18.71
N GLY A 197 -1.36 17.90 -19.83
CA GLY A 197 -0.44 19.00 -20.08
C GLY A 197 -0.59 20.16 -19.08
N ALA A 198 -1.84 20.55 -18.80
CA ALA A 198 -2.15 21.57 -17.81
C ALA A 198 -1.81 21.11 -16.37
N LEU A 199 -2.03 19.82 -16.06
CA LEU A 199 -1.62 19.25 -14.77
C LEU A 199 -0.10 19.29 -14.61
N ALA A 200 0.65 18.91 -15.64
CA ALA A 200 2.12 18.98 -15.63
C ALA A 200 2.65 20.41 -15.39
N GLU A 201 2.00 21.42 -15.97
CA GLU A 201 2.33 22.82 -15.76
C GLU A 201 2.08 23.26 -14.32
N ASP A 202 0.93 22.88 -13.75
CA ASP A 202 0.57 23.19 -12.36
C ASP A 202 1.52 22.50 -11.37
N VAL A 203 1.86 21.22 -11.59
CA VAL A 203 2.84 20.49 -10.79
C VAL A 203 4.17 21.23 -10.76
N HIS A 204 4.67 21.58 -11.94
CA HIS A 204 5.90 22.35 -12.08
C HIS A 204 5.83 23.72 -11.36
N GLY A 205 4.69 24.40 -11.45
CA GLY A 205 4.43 25.63 -10.71
C GLY A 205 4.52 25.46 -9.20
N GLN A 206 4.00 24.34 -8.64
CA GLN A 206 4.08 24.06 -7.21
C GLN A 206 5.52 23.79 -6.76
N ALA A 207 6.31 23.04 -7.53
CA ALA A 207 7.71 22.80 -7.23
C ALA A 207 8.53 24.11 -7.26
N LYS A 208 8.31 24.95 -8.27
CA LYS A 208 8.94 26.29 -8.36
C LYS A 208 8.57 27.18 -7.16
N ALA A 209 7.31 27.19 -6.76
CA ALA A 209 6.84 27.98 -5.64
C ALA A 209 7.48 27.56 -4.30
N LEU A 210 7.69 26.25 -4.10
CA LEU A 210 8.34 25.73 -2.90
C LEU A 210 9.85 25.99 -2.88
N LEU A 211 10.55 25.77 -3.99
CA LEU A 211 11.99 25.92 -4.07
C LEU A 211 12.45 27.39 -4.12
N GLY A 212 11.59 28.30 -4.60
CA GLY A 212 11.89 29.73 -4.68
C GLY A 212 13.16 30.04 -5.45
N GLU A 213 13.95 30.99 -4.94
CA GLU A 213 15.25 31.37 -5.55
C GLU A 213 16.41 30.45 -5.13
N ARG A 214 16.16 29.47 -4.25
CA ARG A 214 17.19 28.64 -3.57
C ARG A 214 17.80 27.53 -4.44
N GLY A 215 17.66 27.61 -5.75
CA GLY A 215 18.48 26.77 -6.63
C GLY A 215 17.75 25.57 -7.23
N ARG A 216 18.37 24.99 -8.24
CA ARG A 216 17.92 23.88 -9.11
C ARG A 216 16.83 24.25 -10.12
N ARG A 217 16.62 25.55 -10.42
CA ARG A 217 15.70 25.98 -11.50
C ARG A 217 16.02 25.29 -12.83
N ALA A 218 17.30 25.18 -13.18
CA ALA A 218 17.70 24.53 -14.41
C ALA A 218 17.35 23.04 -14.46
N GLU A 219 17.44 22.35 -13.30
CA GLU A 219 17.05 20.94 -13.18
C GLU A 219 15.52 20.79 -13.26
N LEU A 220 14.76 21.65 -12.55
CA LEU A 220 13.29 21.68 -12.64
C LEU A 220 12.81 21.95 -14.06
N ASP A 221 13.36 22.98 -14.72
CA ASP A 221 12.99 23.30 -16.08
C ASP A 221 13.40 22.19 -17.07
N ALA A 222 14.42 21.40 -16.75
CA ALA A 222 14.83 20.23 -17.54
C ALA A 222 13.83 19.06 -17.36
N THR A 223 13.41 18.75 -16.12
CA THR A 223 12.42 17.70 -15.86
C THR A 223 11.09 18.04 -16.52
N TYR A 224 10.63 19.29 -16.42
CA TYR A 224 9.40 19.72 -17.06
C TYR A 224 9.46 19.66 -18.60
N ARG A 225 10.57 20.10 -19.22
CA ARG A 225 10.73 19.99 -20.68
C ARG A 225 10.74 18.54 -21.15
N LEU A 226 11.37 17.64 -20.39
CA LEU A 226 11.34 16.21 -20.69
C LEU A 226 9.92 15.68 -20.64
N ALA A 227 9.18 15.95 -19.56
CA ALA A 227 7.81 15.51 -19.41
C ALA A 227 6.89 16.04 -20.53
N ARG A 228 7.07 17.30 -20.95
CA ARG A 228 6.33 17.88 -22.09
C ARG A 228 6.62 17.13 -23.39
N ALA A 229 7.89 16.85 -23.69
CA ALA A 229 8.28 16.08 -24.87
C ALA A 229 7.71 14.65 -24.83
N GLU A 230 7.69 14.02 -23.67
CA GLU A 230 7.14 12.68 -23.48
C GLU A 230 5.60 12.65 -23.61
N LEU A 231 4.90 13.68 -23.13
CA LEU A 231 3.46 13.86 -23.35
C LEU A 231 3.13 13.96 -24.84
N GLU A 232 3.87 14.79 -25.57
CA GLU A 232 3.74 14.95 -27.03
C GLU A 232 4.11 13.65 -27.76
N GLY A 233 5.05 12.87 -27.22
CA GLY A 233 5.49 11.56 -27.71
C GLY A 233 4.52 10.41 -27.41
N GLY A 234 3.39 10.68 -26.72
CA GLY A 234 2.34 9.68 -26.46
C GLY A 234 2.50 8.87 -25.17
N ARG A 235 3.47 9.20 -24.29
CA ARG A 235 3.59 8.53 -22.97
C ARG A 235 2.48 8.91 -21.97
N GLY A 236 1.71 9.97 -22.25
CA GLY A 236 0.49 10.31 -21.51
C GLY A 236 0.70 10.37 -19.99
N VAL A 237 -0.07 9.54 -19.28
CA VAL A 237 -0.09 9.46 -17.80
C VAL A 237 1.31 9.22 -17.21
N ASP A 238 2.10 8.36 -17.83
CA ASP A 238 3.44 8.03 -17.33
C ASP A 238 4.37 9.23 -17.28
N ALA A 239 4.28 10.13 -18.27
CA ALA A 239 5.07 11.34 -18.31
C ALA A 239 4.75 12.29 -17.14
N VAL A 240 3.48 12.39 -16.73
CA VAL A 240 3.06 13.19 -15.58
C VAL A 240 3.54 12.58 -14.27
N ILE A 241 3.41 11.26 -14.11
CA ILE A 241 3.89 10.55 -12.91
C ILE A 241 5.39 10.70 -12.75
N ASP A 242 6.14 10.54 -13.84
CA ASP A 242 7.61 10.68 -13.84
C ASP A 242 8.04 12.13 -13.52
N LEU A 243 7.29 13.14 -14.01
CA LEU A 243 7.49 14.54 -13.66
C LEU A 243 7.31 14.78 -12.15
N VAL A 244 6.19 14.34 -11.59
CA VAL A 244 5.91 14.51 -10.15
C VAL A 244 7.03 13.91 -9.32
N ARG A 245 7.48 12.70 -9.65
CA ARG A 245 8.57 12.00 -8.94
C ARG A 245 9.92 12.73 -9.06
N ALA A 246 10.24 13.19 -10.26
CA ALA A 246 11.50 13.90 -10.47
C ALA A 246 11.53 15.22 -9.69
N GLU A 247 10.41 15.97 -9.70
CA GLU A 247 10.32 17.24 -8.97
C GLU A 247 10.21 17.03 -7.45
N GLU A 248 9.50 15.99 -6.98
CA GLU A 248 9.49 15.57 -5.57
C GLU A 248 10.91 15.28 -5.06
N LYS A 249 11.71 14.52 -5.84
CA LYS A 249 13.11 14.23 -5.50
C LYS A 249 13.95 15.52 -5.38
N LEU A 250 13.73 16.50 -6.26
CA LEU A 250 14.41 17.79 -6.20
C LEU A 250 13.99 18.61 -4.98
N VAL A 251 12.69 18.64 -4.66
CA VAL A 251 12.16 19.32 -3.47
C VAL A 251 12.70 18.66 -2.20
N SER A 252 12.65 17.34 -2.11
CA SER A 252 13.16 16.56 -0.98
C SER A 252 14.66 16.80 -0.76
N ALA A 253 15.46 16.79 -1.82
CA ALA A 253 16.90 17.02 -1.74
C ALA A 253 17.28 18.45 -1.33
N ALA A 254 16.45 19.43 -1.66
CA ALA A 254 16.73 20.85 -1.38
C ALA A 254 16.15 21.32 -0.03
N LEU A 255 14.97 20.83 0.36
CA LEU A 255 14.19 21.35 1.49
C LEU A 255 13.88 20.30 2.55
N GLY A 256 14.22 19.03 2.31
CA GLY A 256 13.99 17.91 3.21
C GLY A 256 12.61 17.26 3.07
N PRO A 257 12.41 16.12 3.77
CA PRO A 257 11.24 15.26 3.58
C PRO A 257 9.90 15.92 3.95
N ASN A 258 9.89 16.83 4.92
CA ASN A 258 8.66 17.53 5.30
C ASN A 258 8.11 18.41 4.16
N GLN A 259 8.98 19.05 3.39
CA GLN A 259 8.55 19.87 2.26
C GLN A 259 8.19 19.05 1.04
N SER A 260 8.81 17.88 0.87
CA SER A 260 8.42 16.86 -0.09
C SER A 260 6.96 16.43 0.14
N LYS A 261 6.58 16.15 1.39
CA LYS A 261 5.20 15.82 1.75
C LYS A 261 4.23 16.95 1.41
N VAL A 262 4.58 18.20 1.75
CA VAL A 262 3.77 19.38 1.38
C VAL A 262 3.59 19.50 -0.14
N PHE A 263 4.64 19.19 -0.90
CA PHE A 263 4.57 19.16 -2.37
C PHE A 263 3.56 18.12 -2.86
N LEU A 264 3.68 16.88 -2.39
CA LEU A 264 2.79 15.78 -2.77
C LEU A 264 1.34 16.05 -2.39
N ASP A 265 1.07 16.59 -1.20
CA ASP A 265 -0.27 17.00 -0.77
C ASP A 265 -0.88 18.07 -1.70
N ARG A 266 -0.06 19.02 -2.18
CA ARG A 266 -0.53 20.02 -3.13
C ARG A 266 -0.86 19.42 -4.49
N VAL A 267 0.01 18.54 -4.98
CA VAL A 267 -0.20 17.83 -6.25
C VAL A 267 -1.46 16.95 -6.19
N SER A 268 -1.67 16.23 -5.08
CA SER A 268 -2.89 15.44 -4.86
C SER A 268 -4.16 16.29 -5.00
N ARG A 269 -4.18 17.46 -4.36
CA ARG A 269 -5.32 18.40 -4.47
C ARG A 269 -5.55 18.93 -5.89
N LEU A 270 -4.48 19.11 -6.68
CA LEU A 270 -4.62 19.51 -8.09
C LEU A 270 -5.33 18.44 -8.92
N VAL A 271 -5.04 17.16 -8.63
CA VAL A 271 -5.70 16.03 -9.30
C VAL A 271 -7.14 15.85 -8.82
N GLU A 272 -7.41 16.10 -7.53
CA GLU A 272 -8.77 16.01 -6.97
C GLU A 272 -9.71 17.10 -7.51
N ALA A 273 -9.17 18.25 -7.85
CA ALA A 273 -9.92 19.40 -8.35
C ALA A 273 -10.29 19.29 -9.84
N ARG A 274 -9.75 18.30 -10.57
CA ARG A 274 -9.99 18.03 -12.00
C ARG A 274 -10.85 16.78 -12.20
#